data_cccbc0930fd158d13a4888723ff23e6c
#
_entry.id   cccbc0930fd158d13a4888723ff23e6c
#
_cell.length_a   1.000
_cell.length_b   1.000
_cell.length_c   1.000
_cell.angle_alpha   90.00
_cell.angle_beta   90.00
_cell.angle_gamma   90.00
#
_symmetry.space_group_name_H-M   'P 1'
#
loop_
_entity.id
_entity.type
_entity.pdbx_description
1 polymer ?
#
loop_
_entity_poly.entity_id
_entity_poly.type
_entity_poly.pdbx_seq_one_letter_code
_entity_poly.pdbx_strand_id
1 'polypeptide(L)'
;MLPIPLLQWYREHARDLPWRRTPDPYRVWVSEIMLQQTRVAAVLGYVARFMAAFPTIQDLADAPEDVLMKQWQGLGYYSRARNLQKAARQIMDEHGGVFPTDYPAIRALAGIGDYTAAAIASICFGQPVPAVDGNLLRVAARVLADDTDITTT
;
A
#
# COMPACT_ATOMS: atom_id res chain seq x y z
N MET A 1 17.24 -19.66 13.44
CA MET A 1 16.99 -18.31 12.93
C MET A 1 15.80 -18.34 11.95
N LEU A 2 14.72 -17.64 12.27
CA LEU A 2 13.46 -17.65 11.51
C LEU A 2 13.51 -17.08 10.08
N PRO A 3 14.33 -16.03 9.76
CA PRO A 3 14.23 -15.35 8.45
C PRO A 3 14.49 -16.26 7.25
N ILE A 4 15.46 -17.17 7.32
CA ILE A 4 15.84 -17.97 6.15
C ILE A 4 14.74 -18.99 5.77
N PRO A 5 14.20 -19.81 6.69
CA PRO A 5 13.10 -20.71 6.37
C PRO A 5 11.84 -19.97 5.91
N LEU A 6 11.54 -18.81 6.50
CA LEU A 6 10.39 -17.99 6.12
C LEU A 6 10.50 -17.46 4.69
N LEU A 7 11.67 -16.94 4.31
CA LEU A 7 11.94 -16.46 2.96
C LEU A 7 11.90 -17.59 1.92
N GLN A 8 12.41 -18.77 2.27
CA GLN A 8 12.34 -19.96 1.43
C GLN A 8 10.90 -20.37 1.18
N TRP A 9 10.12 -20.51 2.24
CA TRP A 9 8.69 -20.81 2.18
C TRP A 9 7.93 -19.75 1.36
N TYR A 10 8.20 -18.47 1.58
CA TYR A 10 7.54 -17.38 0.85
C TYR A 10 7.78 -17.46 -0.66
N ARG A 11 9.00 -17.79 -1.10
CA ARG A 11 9.34 -17.93 -2.53
C ARG A 11 8.52 -19.04 -3.21
N GLU A 12 8.20 -20.08 -2.47
CA GLU A 12 7.45 -21.24 -2.99
C GLU A 12 5.93 -21.04 -2.91
N HIS A 13 5.46 -20.25 -1.92
CA HIS A 13 4.04 -20.17 -1.57
C HIS A 13 3.45 -18.75 -1.69
N ALA A 14 4.23 -17.78 -2.17
CA ALA A 14 3.72 -16.42 -2.35
C ALA A 14 2.54 -16.41 -3.31
N ARG A 15 1.44 -15.77 -2.89
CA ARG A 15 0.27 -15.61 -3.75
C ARG A 15 0.65 -14.77 -4.98
N ASP A 16 0.28 -15.24 -6.18
CA ASP A 16 0.39 -14.46 -7.41
C ASP A 16 -0.68 -13.35 -7.42
N LEU A 17 -0.24 -12.14 -7.11
CA LEU A 17 -1.11 -10.96 -7.08
C LEU A 17 -0.61 -9.94 -8.11
N PRO A 18 -1.53 -9.27 -8.86
CA PRO A 18 -1.16 -8.36 -9.94
C PRO A 18 -0.14 -7.28 -9.55
N TRP A 19 -0.27 -6.72 -8.35
CA TRP A 19 0.63 -5.69 -7.81
C TRP A 19 1.97 -6.23 -7.28
N ARG A 20 2.17 -7.55 -7.26
CA ARG A 20 3.44 -8.20 -6.89
C ARG A 20 4.28 -8.59 -8.10
N ARG A 21 3.67 -8.66 -9.30
CA ARG A 21 4.36 -9.05 -10.53
C ARG A 21 5.34 -7.99 -11.01
N THR A 22 4.99 -6.73 -10.81
CA THR A 22 5.84 -5.59 -11.16
C THR A 22 5.87 -4.63 -9.97
N PRO A 23 7.03 -4.27 -9.43
CA PRO A 23 7.15 -3.37 -8.28
C PRO A 23 6.97 -1.91 -8.71
N ASP A 24 5.88 -1.61 -9.39
CA ASP A 24 5.47 -0.25 -9.76
C ASP A 24 4.91 0.48 -8.53
N PRO A 25 5.49 1.59 -8.09
CA PRO A 25 5.11 2.25 -6.84
C PRO A 25 3.69 2.79 -6.86
N TYR A 26 3.17 3.23 -8.01
CA TYR A 26 1.79 3.68 -8.12
C TYR A 26 0.81 2.53 -7.92
N ARG A 27 1.04 1.39 -8.55
CA ARG A 27 0.21 0.18 -8.41
C ARG A 27 0.26 -0.40 -6.99
N VAL A 28 1.46 -0.49 -6.43
CA VAL A 28 1.65 -0.96 -5.05
C VAL A 28 0.92 -0.04 -4.09
N TRP A 29 1.09 1.28 -4.20
CA TRP A 29 0.41 2.25 -3.35
C TRP A 29 -1.11 2.13 -3.42
N VAL A 30 -1.70 2.15 -4.62
CA VAL A 30 -3.16 1.99 -4.79
C VAL A 30 -3.65 0.69 -4.16
N SER A 31 -2.94 -0.43 -4.37
CA SER A 31 -3.31 -1.72 -3.80
C SER A 31 -3.22 -1.73 -2.27
N GLU A 32 -2.16 -1.15 -1.68
CA GLU A 32 -1.99 -1.06 -0.22
C GLU A 32 -3.12 -0.25 0.43
N ILE A 33 -3.52 0.87 -0.18
CA ILE A 33 -4.65 1.67 0.33
C ILE A 33 -5.99 0.92 0.20
N MET A 34 -6.21 0.20 -0.90
CA MET A 34 -7.44 -0.60 -1.07
C MET A 34 -7.50 -1.80 -0.12
N LEU A 35 -6.36 -2.40 0.20
CA LEU A 35 -6.25 -3.53 1.12
C LEU A 35 -6.48 -3.16 2.59
N GLN A 36 -6.42 -1.86 2.94
CA GLN A 36 -6.76 -1.44 4.29
C GLN A 36 -8.19 -1.85 4.61
N GLN A 37 -8.35 -2.77 5.59
CA GLN A 37 -9.64 -3.28 6.05
C GLN A 37 -10.49 -4.00 4.97
N THR A 38 -9.89 -4.40 3.84
CA THR A 38 -10.59 -5.09 2.76
C THR A 38 -9.85 -6.37 2.38
N ARG A 39 -10.58 -7.45 2.15
CA ARG A 39 -9.99 -8.76 1.79
C ARG A 39 -9.43 -8.73 0.36
N VAL A 40 -8.30 -9.41 0.15
CA VAL A 40 -7.62 -9.50 -1.16
C VAL A 40 -8.57 -9.91 -2.30
N ALA A 41 -9.41 -10.91 -2.10
CA ALA A 41 -10.33 -11.40 -3.12
C ALA A 41 -11.29 -10.29 -3.63
N ALA A 42 -11.74 -9.40 -2.74
CA ALA A 42 -12.58 -8.26 -3.12
C ALA A 42 -11.76 -7.19 -3.87
N VAL A 43 -10.53 -6.93 -3.44
CA VAL A 43 -9.67 -5.86 -3.99
C VAL A 43 -9.23 -6.13 -5.42
N LEU A 44 -9.06 -7.38 -5.83
CA LEU A 44 -8.56 -7.75 -7.17
C LEU A 44 -9.32 -7.04 -8.31
N GLY A 45 -10.65 -7.12 -8.29
CA GLY A 45 -11.49 -6.46 -9.31
C GLY A 45 -11.44 -4.94 -9.23
N TYR A 46 -11.32 -4.39 -8.02
CA TYR A 46 -11.25 -2.95 -7.83
C TYR A 46 -9.93 -2.35 -8.33
N VAL A 47 -8.80 -2.97 -8.02
CA VAL A 47 -7.49 -2.52 -8.53
C VAL A 47 -7.47 -2.52 -10.05
N ALA A 48 -7.92 -3.61 -10.70
CA ALA A 48 -7.95 -3.69 -12.16
C ALA A 48 -8.78 -2.57 -12.78
N ARG A 49 -9.99 -2.34 -12.27
CA ARG A 49 -10.88 -1.28 -12.75
C ARG A 49 -10.32 0.12 -12.50
N PHE A 50 -9.76 0.34 -11.32
CA PHE A 50 -9.17 1.63 -10.94
C PHE A 50 -7.96 1.98 -11.81
N MET A 51 -7.06 1.02 -12.02
CA MET A 51 -5.88 1.21 -12.89
C MET A 51 -6.24 1.39 -14.37
N ALA A 52 -7.39 0.85 -14.81
CA ALA A 52 -7.90 1.10 -16.15
C ALA A 52 -8.50 2.52 -16.29
N ALA A 53 -9.15 3.01 -15.23
CA ALA A 53 -9.72 4.36 -15.20
C ALA A 53 -8.67 5.47 -14.99
N PHE A 54 -7.65 5.17 -14.19
CA PHE A 54 -6.57 6.08 -13.83
C PHE A 54 -5.21 5.38 -14.03
N PRO A 55 -4.74 5.24 -15.27
CA PRO A 55 -3.50 4.51 -15.57
C PRO A 55 -2.24 5.19 -15.04
N THR A 56 -2.26 6.50 -14.81
CA THR A 56 -1.15 7.29 -14.29
C THR A 56 -1.51 8.08 -13.04
N ILE A 57 -0.49 8.56 -12.31
CA ILE A 57 -0.67 9.47 -11.16
C ILE A 57 -1.36 10.77 -11.60
N GLN A 58 -1.03 11.27 -12.80
CA GLN A 58 -1.66 12.46 -13.39
C GLN A 58 -3.17 12.25 -13.59
N ASP A 59 -3.58 11.11 -14.17
CA ASP A 59 -5.00 10.81 -14.39
C ASP A 59 -5.78 10.78 -13.08
N LEU A 60 -5.16 10.26 -12.01
CA LEU A 60 -5.76 10.25 -10.67
C LEU A 60 -5.81 11.66 -10.07
N ALA A 61 -4.76 12.46 -10.23
CA ALA A 61 -4.70 13.83 -9.72
C ALA A 61 -5.78 14.73 -10.33
N ASP A 62 -6.00 14.58 -11.64
CA ASP A 62 -6.93 15.40 -12.42
C ASP A 62 -8.36 14.86 -12.44
N ALA A 63 -8.59 13.67 -11.90
CA ALA A 63 -9.90 13.03 -11.95
C ALA A 63 -10.98 13.90 -11.27
N PRO A 64 -12.17 14.07 -11.89
CA PRO A 64 -13.33 14.62 -11.21
C PRO A 64 -13.71 13.76 -9.99
N GLU A 65 -14.12 14.41 -8.89
CA GLU A 65 -14.40 13.69 -7.63
C GLU A 65 -15.51 12.64 -7.80
N ASP A 66 -16.54 12.93 -8.56
CA ASP A 66 -17.63 12.00 -8.84
C ASP A 66 -17.16 10.74 -9.58
N VAL A 67 -16.26 10.90 -10.55
CA VAL A 67 -15.63 9.79 -11.28
C VAL A 67 -14.79 8.93 -10.34
N LEU A 68 -13.96 9.56 -9.50
CA LEU A 68 -13.15 8.87 -8.49
C LEU A 68 -14.04 8.08 -7.52
N MET A 69 -15.08 8.73 -6.98
CA MET A 69 -15.99 8.08 -6.03
C MET A 69 -16.74 6.90 -6.65
N LYS A 70 -17.10 6.98 -7.93
CA LYS A 70 -17.72 5.87 -8.67
C LYS A 70 -16.78 4.66 -8.77
N GLN A 71 -15.49 4.88 -9.03
CA GLN A 71 -14.50 3.78 -9.07
C GLN A 71 -14.26 3.16 -7.69
N TRP A 72 -14.50 3.92 -6.61
CA TRP A 72 -14.32 3.47 -5.22
C TRP A 72 -15.57 2.84 -4.61
N GLN A 73 -16.72 2.99 -5.26
CA GLN A 73 -18.02 2.55 -4.74
C GLN A 73 -18.03 1.07 -4.36
N GLY A 74 -18.39 0.77 -3.12
CA GLY A 74 -18.42 -0.58 -2.55
C GLY A 74 -17.20 -0.94 -1.68
N LEU A 75 -16.10 -0.18 -1.73
CA LEU A 75 -14.95 -0.39 -0.84
C LEU A 75 -15.13 0.24 0.55
N GLY A 76 -16.04 1.21 0.69
CA GLY A 76 -16.21 1.95 1.93
C GLY A 76 -15.05 2.90 2.26
N TYR A 77 -15.15 3.59 3.39
CA TYR A 77 -14.11 4.51 3.87
C TYR A 77 -13.60 5.46 2.78
N TYR A 78 -14.51 6.26 2.23
CA TYR A 78 -14.26 7.14 1.06
C TYR A 78 -13.15 8.19 1.29
N SER A 79 -12.82 8.48 2.55
CA SER A 79 -11.66 9.31 2.89
C SER A 79 -10.35 8.77 2.31
N ARG A 80 -10.23 7.43 2.14
CA ARG A 80 -9.05 6.82 1.50
C ARG A 80 -8.93 7.24 0.03
N ALA A 81 -10.04 7.26 -0.70
CA ALA A 81 -10.04 7.71 -2.10
C ALA A 81 -9.66 9.19 -2.22
N ARG A 82 -10.22 10.06 -1.35
CA ARG A 82 -9.85 11.48 -1.33
C ARG A 82 -8.39 11.70 -0.97
N ASN A 83 -7.87 10.94 -0.01
CA ASN A 83 -6.45 11.02 0.35
C ASN A 83 -5.55 10.52 -0.78
N LEU A 84 -5.92 9.45 -1.51
CA LEU A 84 -5.23 9.00 -2.71
C LEU A 84 -5.12 10.14 -3.74
N GLN A 85 -6.22 10.81 -4.06
CA GLN A 85 -6.20 11.93 -5.00
C GLN A 85 -5.37 13.11 -4.48
N LYS A 86 -5.52 13.45 -3.20
CA LYS A 86 -4.71 14.51 -2.59
C LYS A 86 -3.22 14.20 -2.67
N ALA A 87 -2.81 12.97 -2.37
CA ALA A 87 -1.42 12.55 -2.49
C ALA A 87 -0.95 12.52 -3.96
N ALA A 88 -1.81 12.13 -4.91
CA ALA A 88 -1.49 12.21 -6.33
C ALA A 88 -1.18 13.66 -6.75
N ARG A 89 -1.98 14.62 -6.30
CA ARG A 89 -1.71 16.06 -6.54
C ARG A 89 -0.40 16.51 -5.88
N GLN A 90 -0.12 16.09 -4.64
CA GLN A 90 1.16 16.37 -4.01
C GLN A 90 2.34 15.82 -4.84
N ILE A 91 2.24 14.60 -5.38
CA ILE A 91 3.28 14.02 -6.23
C ILE A 91 3.46 14.86 -7.51
N MET A 92 2.38 15.33 -8.11
CA MET A 92 2.46 16.21 -9.29
C MET A 92 3.13 17.54 -8.96
N ASP A 93 2.71 18.19 -7.87
CA ASP A 93 3.13 19.55 -7.52
C ASP A 93 4.54 19.59 -6.90
N GLU A 94 4.86 18.65 -6.02
CA GLU A 94 6.07 18.68 -5.20
C GLU A 94 7.19 17.77 -5.73
N HIS A 95 6.84 16.75 -6.56
CA HIS A 95 7.77 15.75 -7.06
C HIS A 95 7.78 15.64 -8.59
N GLY A 96 7.15 16.59 -9.31
CA GLY A 96 7.14 16.63 -10.78
C GLY A 96 6.49 15.40 -11.42
N GLY A 97 5.52 14.77 -10.75
CA GLY A 97 4.82 13.58 -11.25
C GLY A 97 5.59 12.26 -11.05
N VAL A 98 6.77 12.31 -10.44
CA VAL A 98 7.58 11.12 -10.13
C VAL A 98 7.32 10.69 -8.68
N PHE A 99 6.97 9.42 -8.49
CA PHE A 99 6.73 8.89 -7.14
C PHE A 99 8.01 9.01 -6.30
N PRO A 100 7.96 9.60 -5.08
CA PRO A 100 9.14 9.74 -4.23
C PRO A 100 9.72 8.37 -3.85
N THR A 101 11.04 8.29 -3.74
CA THR A 101 11.73 7.01 -3.54
C THR A 101 12.11 6.72 -2.11
N ASP A 102 12.25 7.74 -1.27
CA ASP A 102 12.69 7.58 0.11
C ASP A 102 11.50 7.53 1.09
N TYR A 103 11.68 6.77 2.18
CA TYR A 103 10.64 6.55 3.17
C TYR A 103 10.06 7.85 3.77
N PRO A 104 10.84 8.87 4.17
CA PRO A 104 10.30 10.12 4.72
C PRO A 104 9.40 10.86 3.73
N ALA A 105 9.79 10.96 2.47
CA ALA A 105 9.00 11.63 1.44
C ALA A 105 7.70 10.86 1.12
N ILE A 106 7.77 9.52 1.03
CA ILE A 106 6.58 8.68 0.87
C ILE A 106 5.63 8.85 2.07
N ARG A 107 6.17 8.88 3.29
CA ARG A 107 5.40 9.02 4.52
C ARG A 107 4.70 10.38 4.65
N ALA A 108 5.25 11.41 4.03
CA ALA A 108 4.67 12.76 4.03
C ALA A 108 3.42 12.90 3.12
N LEU A 109 3.17 11.96 2.22
CA LEU A 109 2.02 11.99 1.33
C LEU A 109 0.70 11.78 2.10
N ALA A 110 -0.35 12.45 1.64
CA ALA A 110 -1.66 12.40 2.28
C ALA A 110 -2.22 10.97 2.41
N GLY A 111 -2.61 10.58 3.62
CA GLY A 111 -3.20 9.27 3.90
C GLY A 111 -2.23 8.10 3.90
N ILE A 112 -0.93 8.34 3.81
CA ILE A 112 0.10 7.31 3.93
C ILE A 112 0.62 7.26 5.36
N GLY A 113 0.36 6.14 6.04
CA GLY A 113 0.90 5.83 7.37
C GLY A 113 2.25 5.12 7.31
N ASP A 114 2.85 4.89 8.49
CA ASP A 114 4.17 4.25 8.62
C ASP A 114 4.24 2.90 7.92
N TYR A 115 3.25 2.05 8.11
CA TYR A 115 3.17 0.74 7.43
C TYR A 115 3.17 0.88 5.90
N THR A 116 2.27 1.70 5.36
CA THR A 116 2.13 1.85 3.91
C THR A 116 3.39 2.46 3.29
N ALA A 117 3.98 3.47 3.95
CA ALA A 117 5.24 4.06 3.51
C ALA A 117 6.37 3.03 3.49
N ALA A 118 6.51 2.24 4.56
CA ALA A 118 7.53 1.20 4.66
C ALA A 118 7.32 0.07 3.64
N ALA A 119 6.06 -0.33 3.40
CA ALA A 119 5.74 -1.33 2.38
C ALA A 119 6.15 -0.86 0.98
N ILE A 120 5.80 0.37 0.60
CA ILE A 120 6.20 0.94 -0.70
C ILE A 120 7.72 1.08 -0.80
N ALA A 121 8.37 1.67 0.22
CA ALA A 121 9.81 1.88 0.24
C ALA A 121 10.60 0.55 0.12
N SER A 122 10.16 -0.49 0.83
CA SER A 122 10.83 -1.78 0.79
C SER A 122 10.55 -2.56 -0.51
N ILE A 123 9.29 -2.62 -0.95
CA ILE A 123 8.88 -3.41 -2.13
C ILE A 123 9.39 -2.78 -3.42
N CYS A 124 9.22 -1.47 -3.58
CA CYS A 124 9.49 -0.79 -4.85
C CYS A 124 10.92 -0.28 -4.96
N PHE A 125 11.53 0.09 -3.83
CA PHE A 125 12.83 0.77 -3.81
C PHE A 125 13.91 0.03 -3.03
N GLY A 126 13.61 -1.16 -2.51
CA GLY A 126 14.58 -2.02 -1.82
C GLY A 126 15.13 -1.43 -0.52
N GLN A 127 14.44 -0.45 0.08
CA GLN A 127 14.89 0.16 1.33
C GLN A 127 14.69 -0.81 2.51
N PRO A 128 15.65 -0.95 3.41
CA PRO A 128 15.54 -1.86 4.56
C PRO A 128 14.69 -1.24 5.69
N VAL A 129 13.45 -0.88 5.38
CA VAL A 129 12.50 -0.32 6.34
C VAL A 129 11.47 -1.38 6.70
N PRO A 130 11.26 -1.68 7.99
CA PRO A 130 10.29 -2.69 8.41
C PRO A 130 8.85 -2.19 8.24
N ALA A 131 8.05 -2.91 7.44
CA ALA A 131 6.62 -2.69 7.34
C ALA A 131 5.91 -3.46 8.47
N VAL A 132 5.65 -2.79 9.58
CA VAL A 132 5.06 -3.38 10.78
C VAL A 132 3.57 -3.07 10.85
N ASP A 133 2.75 -4.12 10.89
CA ASP A 133 1.32 -4.03 11.15
C ASP A 133 0.91 -4.90 12.36
N GLY A 134 -0.34 -4.81 12.79
CA GLY A 134 -0.85 -5.61 13.89
C GLY A 134 -0.78 -7.13 13.66
N ASN A 135 -0.76 -7.60 12.40
CA ASN A 135 -0.59 -9.01 12.10
C ASN A 135 0.85 -9.46 12.35
N LEU A 136 1.81 -8.66 11.92
CA LEU A 136 3.23 -8.93 12.17
C LEU A 136 3.52 -8.94 13.67
N LEU A 137 3.03 -7.93 14.41
CA LEU A 137 3.20 -7.89 15.88
C LEU A 137 2.62 -9.12 16.56
N ARG A 138 1.39 -9.49 16.18
CA ARG A 138 0.72 -10.70 16.74
C ARG A 138 1.50 -11.98 16.45
N VAL A 139 2.03 -12.14 15.25
CA VAL A 139 2.81 -13.32 14.86
C VAL A 139 4.16 -13.31 15.58
N ALA A 140 4.84 -12.17 15.63
CA ALA A 140 6.13 -12.04 16.31
C ALA A 140 6.01 -12.35 17.81
N ALA A 141 5.02 -11.80 18.50
CA ALA A 141 4.77 -12.08 19.91
C ALA A 141 4.58 -13.57 20.17
N ARG A 142 3.81 -14.28 19.34
CA ARG A 142 3.60 -15.72 19.47
C ARG A 142 4.88 -16.54 19.24
N VAL A 143 5.66 -16.16 18.24
CA VAL A 143 6.91 -16.87 17.89
C VAL A 143 7.99 -16.67 18.94
N LEU A 144 8.04 -15.47 19.52
CA LEU A 144 9.02 -15.11 20.56
C LEU A 144 8.55 -15.47 21.97
N ALA A 145 7.33 -15.95 22.14
CA ALA A 145 6.66 -16.14 23.43
C ALA A 145 6.70 -14.86 24.28
N ASP A 146 6.48 -13.73 23.64
CA ASP A 146 6.44 -12.39 24.24
C ASP A 146 4.99 -12.08 24.63
N ASP A 147 4.74 -11.85 25.92
CA ASP A 147 3.44 -11.55 26.50
C ASP A 147 3.15 -10.03 26.62
N THR A 148 4.04 -9.19 26.11
CA THR A 148 3.86 -7.73 26.05
C THR A 148 2.58 -7.40 25.26
N ASP A 149 1.79 -6.47 25.79
CA ASP A 149 0.59 -6.00 25.11
C ASP A 149 0.95 -5.29 23.80
N ILE A 150 0.63 -5.93 22.68
CA ILE A 150 0.90 -5.40 21.31
C ILE A 150 0.00 -4.25 20.92
N THR A 151 -0.98 -3.85 21.75
CA THR A 151 -1.89 -2.72 21.49
C THR A 151 -1.38 -1.41 22.08
N THR A 152 -0.40 -1.48 22.96
CA THR A 152 0.28 -0.31 23.55
C THR A 152 1.49 0.06 22.70
N THR A 153 1.40 1.16 21.98
CA THR A 153 2.52 1.84 21.30
C THR A 153 2.78 3.16 21.95
#